data_8fb7100900947827c8c15c5b5b3afab1
#
_entry.id   8fb7100900947827c8c15c5b5b3afab1
#
_cell.length_a   1.000
_cell.length_b   1.000
_cell.length_c   1.000
_cell.angle_alpha   90.00
_cell.angle_beta   90.00
_cell.angle_gamma   90.00
#
_symmetry.space_group_name_H-M   'P 1'
#
loop_
_entity.id
_entity.type
_entity.pdbx_description
1 polymer ?
#
loop_
_entity_poly.entity_id
_entity_poly.type
_entity_poly.pdbx_seq_one_letter_code
_entity_poly.pdbx_strand_id
1 'polypeptide(L)'
;MDNVDFATLSIFDIDKEGKQRTDTMPSPDNHREQTKIALFHGGVDKHFYDNGFQVEDDRVTNDTFDGYDMVLLGDIHKRQFLNKEETIAYPGSLIQQNYSEEPSHGFLLWDVEKRKATYHQVENDYGYKIIFVENGLIRNKMKFVPPKGNIKIKYTNTTLEQLKNIQIDLRKKYPKLKDIVTERQDNISIGDDRENKLDISYITDV
;
A
#
# COMPACT_ATOMS: atom_id res chain seq x y z
N MET A 1 -0.28 -21.31 -24.85
CA MET A 1 -0.08 -21.03 -23.41
C MET A 1 0.49 -22.27 -22.66
N ASP A 2 1.06 -23.17 -23.38
CA ASP A 2 1.40 -24.51 -22.85
C ASP A 2 2.79 -24.60 -22.20
N ASN A 3 3.46 -23.44 -21.97
CA ASN A 3 4.83 -23.38 -21.47
C ASN A 3 4.97 -22.49 -20.22
N VAL A 4 3.96 -22.45 -19.34
CA VAL A 4 4.01 -21.70 -18.08
C VAL A 4 3.66 -22.60 -16.92
N ASP A 5 4.57 -22.71 -15.96
CA ASP A 5 4.38 -23.45 -14.71
C ASP A 5 4.14 -22.48 -13.55
N PHE A 6 3.12 -22.74 -12.76
CA PHE A 6 2.82 -22.00 -11.55
C PHE A 6 3.12 -22.83 -10.30
N ALA A 7 3.86 -22.24 -9.38
CA ALA A 7 4.07 -22.78 -8.04
C ALA A 7 3.40 -21.86 -7.01
N THR A 8 2.56 -22.43 -6.16
CA THR A 8 1.97 -21.71 -5.04
C THR A 8 2.72 -22.04 -3.77
N LEU A 9 3.18 -21.01 -3.10
CA LEU A 9 3.93 -21.07 -1.84
C LEU A 9 3.06 -20.55 -0.72
N SER A 10 2.99 -21.30 0.38
CA SER A 10 2.18 -20.93 1.53
C SER A 10 3.05 -20.34 2.64
N ILE A 11 2.57 -19.26 3.27
CA ILE A 11 3.18 -18.71 4.47
C ILE A 11 3.16 -19.72 5.65
N PHE A 12 2.33 -20.75 5.58
CA PHE A 12 2.25 -21.80 6.60
C PHE A 12 3.26 -22.93 6.39
N ASP A 13 3.94 -22.96 5.24
CA ASP A 13 5.03 -23.91 4.96
C ASP A 13 6.34 -23.39 5.57
N ILE A 14 6.35 -23.27 6.90
CA ILE A 14 7.52 -22.86 7.68
C ILE A 14 8.06 -24.06 8.48
N ASP A 15 9.37 -24.09 8.69
CA ASP A 15 10.01 -25.07 9.54
C ASP A 15 9.86 -24.71 11.06
N LYS A 16 10.44 -25.55 11.93
CA LYS A 16 10.39 -25.34 13.38
C LYS A 16 11.15 -24.08 13.83
N GLU A 17 12.09 -23.63 13.04
CA GLU A 17 12.88 -22.40 13.22
C GLU A 17 12.17 -21.16 12.68
N GLY A 18 10.99 -21.33 12.05
CA GLY A 18 10.20 -20.23 11.47
C GLY A 18 10.67 -19.83 10.07
N LYS A 19 11.55 -20.61 9.43
CA LYS A 19 11.97 -20.37 8.05
C LYS A 19 11.03 -21.04 7.06
N GLN A 20 10.91 -20.43 5.87
CA GLN A 20 10.17 -21.03 4.77
C GLN A 20 10.78 -22.39 4.39
N ARG A 21 9.95 -23.41 4.35
CA ARG A 21 10.38 -24.75 3.93
C ARG A 21 10.57 -24.76 2.41
N THR A 22 11.83 -24.79 2.01
CA THR A 22 12.19 -24.87 0.60
C THR A 22 12.04 -26.28 0.01
N ASP A 23 11.99 -27.31 0.86
CA ASP A 23 11.76 -28.70 0.47
C ASP A 23 10.30 -29.00 0.06
N THR A 24 9.35 -28.14 0.48
CA THR A 24 7.95 -28.21 0.06
C THR A 24 7.65 -27.36 -1.18
N MET A 25 8.61 -26.51 -1.55
CA MET A 25 8.49 -25.74 -2.78
C MET A 25 8.52 -26.70 -3.95
N PRO A 26 7.58 -26.61 -4.89
CA PRO A 26 7.74 -27.28 -6.16
C PRO A 26 9.08 -26.81 -6.73
N SER A 27 10.08 -27.70 -6.70
CA SER A 27 11.36 -27.38 -7.32
C SER A 27 11.06 -26.87 -8.72
N PRO A 28 11.66 -25.76 -9.14
CA PRO A 28 11.62 -25.39 -10.54
C PRO A 28 12.31 -26.52 -11.30
N ASP A 29 11.54 -27.56 -11.64
CA ASP A 29 12.05 -28.73 -12.33
C ASP A 29 12.79 -28.29 -13.58
N ASN A 30 13.86 -28.99 -13.89
CA ASN A 30 14.84 -28.71 -14.95
C ASN A 30 14.26 -28.67 -16.40
N HIS A 31 12.96 -28.47 -16.57
CA HIS A 31 12.37 -28.25 -17.89
C HIS A 31 12.73 -26.84 -18.35
N ARG A 32 13.85 -26.70 -19.04
CA ARG A 32 14.46 -25.45 -19.51
C ARG A 32 13.61 -24.62 -20.48
N GLU A 33 12.47 -25.12 -20.89
CA GLU A 33 11.62 -24.49 -21.92
C GLU A 33 10.36 -23.81 -21.37
N GLN A 34 10.09 -23.93 -20.05
CA GLN A 34 8.87 -23.39 -19.44
C GLN A 34 9.19 -22.15 -18.59
N THR A 35 8.35 -21.14 -18.69
CA THR A 35 8.40 -19.98 -17.78
C THR A 35 7.83 -20.38 -16.42
N LYS A 36 8.58 -20.18 -15.36
CA LYS A 36 8.25 -20.57 -13.99
C LYS A 36 7.81 -19.36 -13.19
N ILE A 37 6.60 -19.39 -12.66
CA ILE A 37 6.01 -18.30 -11.91
C ILE A 37 5.69 -18.77 -10.50
N ALA A 38 6.28 -18.11 -9.49
CA ALA A 38 5.91 -18.33 -8.10
C ALA A 38 4.75 -17.38 -7.71
N LEU A 39 3.80 -17.93 -6.94
CA LEU A 39 2.73 -17.18 -6.30
C LEU A 39 2.93 -17.29 -4.79
N PHE A 40 3.03 -16.15 -4.10
CA PHE A 40 3.20 -16.10 -2.66
C PHE A 40 2.36 -14.99 -2.04
N HIS A 41 1.70 -15.28 -0.90
CA HIS A 41 0.92 -14.32 -0.13
C HIS A 41 1.50 -14.20 1.27
N GLY A 42 2.21 -13.11 1.53
CA GLY A 42 2.90 -12.83 2.79
C GLY A 42 4.00 -11.79 2.64
N GLY A 43 4.65 -11.45 3.75
CA GLY A 43 5.76 -10.52 3.77
C GLY A 43 7.05 -11.14 3.22
N VAL A 44 7.78 -10.40 2.39
CA VAL A 44 9.13 -10.72 1.92
C VAL A 44 10.08 -9.64 2.46
N ASP A 45 11.29 -10.03 2.85
CA ASP A 45 12.30 -9.13 3.39
C ASP A 45 12.44 -7.82 2.59
N LYS A 46 12.69 -6.73 3.27
CA LYS A 46 12.91 -5.40 2.70
C LYS A 46 11.74 -4.77 1.93
N HIS A 47 10.54 -5.33 2.04
CA HIS A 47 9.37 -4.61 1.52
C HIS A 47 9.06 -3.37 2.38
N PHE A 48 8.35 -2.42 1.77
CA PHE A 48 7.90 -1.21 2.44
C PHE A 48 6.40 -1.24 2.68
N TYR A 49 5.97 -0.75 3.84
CA TYR A 49 4.58 -0.34 4.06
C TYR A 49 4.33 1.08 3.53
N ASP A 50 3.06 1.47 3.41
CA ASP A 50 2.67 2.79 2.91
C ASP A 50 3.20 3.97 3.76
N ASN A 51 3.41 3.74 5.05
CA ASN A 51 4.02 4.72 5.96
C ASN A 51 5.53 4.88 5.80
N GLY A 52 6.15 4.18 4.83
CA GLY A 52 7.59 4.24 4.56
C GLY A 52 8.44 3.34 5.45
N PHE A 53 7.84 2.61 6.41
CA PHE A 53 8.57 1.65 7.22
C PHE A 53 9.01 0.47 6.36
N GLN A 54 10.31 0.15 6.36
CA GLN A 54 10.88 -1.02 5.72
C GLN A 54 10.92 -2.18 6.71
N VAL A 55 10.45 -3.34 6.29
CA VAL A 55 10.48 -4.56 7.10
C VAL A 55 11.81 -5.26 6.91
N GLU A 56 12.40 -5.70 8.01
CA GLU A 56 13.52 -6.63 8.04
C GLU A 56 13.01 -7.96 8.58
N ASP A 57 12.93 -8.95 7.70
CA ASP A 57 12.44 -10.30 8.03
C ASP A 57 13.23 -11.33 7.21
N ASP A 58 14.05 -12.13 7.87
CA ASP A 58 14.91 -13.12 7.24
C ASP A 58 14.21 -14.46 6.93
N ARG A 59 12.93 -14.60 7.25
CA ARG A 59 12.17 -15.83 7.02
C ARG A 59 11.91 -16.09 5.55
N VAL A 60 11.53 -15.04 4.81
CA VAL A 60 11.27 -15.09 3.38
C VAL A 60 12.02 -13.94 2.71
N THR A 61 12.98 -14.24 1.90
CA THR A 61 13.82 -13.28 1.18
C THR A 61 13.64 -13.46 -0.33
N ASN A 62 14.22 -12.57 -1.13
CA ASN A 62 14.23 -12.74 -2.59
C ASN A 62 14.86 -14.09 -3.01
N ASP A 63 15.91 -14.54 -2.31
CA ASP A 63 16.60 -15.80 -2.61
C ASP A 63 15.69 -17.03 -2.37
N THR A 64 14.62 -16.88 -1.57
CA THR A 64 13.59 -17.92 -1.41
C THR A 64 12.97 -18.32 -2.75
N PHE A 65 12.98 -17.42 -3.71
CA PHE A 65 12.37 -17.62 -5.03
C PHE A 65 13.38 -17.91 -6.14
N ASP A 66 14.59 -18.31 -5.78
CA ASP A 66 15.61 -18.66 -6.76
C ASP A 66 15.13 -19.77 -7.70
N GLY A 67 15.37 -19.58 -9.00
CA GLY A 67 14.97 -20.52 -10.05
C GLY A 67 13.56 -20.23 -10.64
N TYR A 68 12.81 -19.27 -10.09
CA TYR A 68 11.61 -18.76 -10.72
C TYR A 68 11.91 -17.56 -11.61
N ASP A 69 11.24 -17.48 -12.76
CA ASP A 69 11.39 -16.38 -13.71
C ASP A 69 10.64 -15.11 -13.26
N MET A 70 9.51 -15.30 -12.59
CA MET A 70 8.69 -14.22 -12.03
C MET A 70 8.08 -14.66 -10.70
N VAL A 71 7.85 -13.67 -9.80
CA VAL A 71 7.22 -13.89 -8.51
C VAL A 71 6.11 -12.86 -8.33
N LEU A 72 4.89 -13.36 -8.24
CA LEU A 72 3.70 -12.54 -8.04
C LEU A 72 3.32 -12.63 -6.57
N LEU A 73 3.46 -11.51 -5.88
CA LEU A 73 3.28 -11.40 -4.44
C LEU A 73 1.92 -10.80 -4.09
N GLY A 74 1.36 -11.19 -2.93
CA GLY A 74 0.18 -10.61 -2.31
C GLY A 74 0.42 -10.26 -0.85
N ASP A 75 -0.59 -9.69 -0.15
CA ASP A 75 -0.60 -9.25 1.24
C ASP A 75 -0.22 -7.77 1.44
N ILE A 76 0.83 -7.29 0.80
CA ILE A 76 1.30 -5.91 0.99
C ILE A 76 0.55 -4.96 0.05
N HIS A 77 -0.08 -3.94 0.63
CA HIS A 77 -0.95 -3.01 -0.11
C HIS A 77 -0.18 -1.96 -0.92
N LYS A 78 1.09 -1.75 -0.61
CA LYS A 78 1.97 -0.85 -1.37
C LYS A 78 2.52 -1.57 -2.59
N ARG A 79 2.25 -1.02 -3.79
CA ARG A 79 2.85 -1.51 -5.04
C ARG A 79 4.36 -1.26 -5.03
N GLN A 80 5.14 -2.31 -5.25
CA GLN A 80 6.59 -2.23 -5.27
C GLN A 80 7.22 -3.43 -5.98
N PHE A 81 8.38 -3.20 -6.59
CA PHE A 81 9.28 -4.25 -7.04
C PHE A 81 10.37 -4.50 -6.00
N LEU A 82 10.69 -5.75 -5.75
CA LEU A 82 11.69 -6.13 -4.74
C LEU A 82 13.07 -6.43 -5.34
N ASN A 83 13.18 -6.48 -6.66
CA ASN A 83 14.45 -6.69 -7.36
C ASN A 83 14.64 -5.71 -8.52
N LYS A 84 15.87 -5.57 -9.00
CA LYS A 84 16.25 -4.64 -10.08
C LYS A 84 15.70 -5.05 -11.44
N GLU A 85 15.50 -6.33 -11.63
CA GLU A 85 14.98 -6.94 -12.85
C GLU A 85 13.47 -6.70 -13.02
N GLU A 86 12.80 -6.24 -11.95
CA GLU A 86 11.35 -6.00 -11.87
C GLU A 86 10.53 -7.28 -12.10
N THR A 87 11.05 -8.43 -11.64
CA THR A 87 10.40 -9.74 -11.78
C THR A 87 9.77 -10.24 -10.48
N ILE A 88 10.04 -9.61 -9.32
CA ILE A 88 9.45 -9.90 -8.02
C ILE A 88 8.65 -8.68 -7.58
N ALA A 89 7.32 -8.79 -7.47
CA ALA A 89 6.51 -7.62 -7.20
C ALA A 89 5.25 -7.87 -6.38
N TYR A 90 4.94 -6.90 -5.52
CA TYR A 90 3.61 -6.67 -4.97
C TYR A 90 2.83 -5.74 -5.91
N PRO A 91 1.63 -6.11 -6.36
CA PRO A 91 0.77 -5.22 -7.14
C PRO A 91 0.16 -4.09 -6.29
N GLY A 92 0.18 -4.25 -4.97
CA GLY A 92 -0.59 -3.45 -4.04
C GLY A 92 -2.05 -3.90 -3.93
N SER A 93 -2.84 -3.13 -3.19
CA SER A 93 -4.29 -3.33 -3.16
C SER A 93 -4.97 -2.69 -4.36
N LEU A 94 -6.12 -3.24 -4.78
CA LEU A 94 -6.89 -2.73 -5.91
C LEU A 94 -7.54 -1.37 -5.62
N ILE A 95 -7.86 -1.12 -4.36
CA ILE A 95 -8.45 0.11 -3.86
C ILE A 95 -7.77 0.50 -2.54
N GLN A 96 -7.81 1.79 -2.21
CA GLN A 96 -7.35 2.31 -0.93
C GLN A 96 -8.15 1.70 0.23
N GLN A 97 -7.49 1.14 1.24
CA GLN A 97 -8.12 0.45 2.36
C GLN A 97 -8.06 1.22 3.67
N ASN A 98 -7.18 2.20 3.79
CA ASN A 98 -7.06 3.04 4.99
C ASN A 98 -6.53 4.45 4.68
N TYR A 99 -6.42 5.29 5.73
CA TYR A 99 -6.01 6.69 5.61
C TYR A 99 -4.50 6.91 5.37
N SER A 100 -3.66 5.90 5.55
CA SER A 100 -2.21 6.01 5.35
C SER A 100 -1.77 5.62 3.94
N GLU A 101 -2.66 4.99 3.17
CA GLU A 101 -2.38 4.58 1.81
C GLU A 101 -2.53 5.74 0.82
N GLU A 102 -1.73 5.71 -0.23
CA GLU A 102 -1.87 6.64 -1.36
C GLU A 102 -3.17 6.37 -2.13
N PRO A 103 -3.77 7.39 -2.79
CA PRO A 103 -5.02 7.19 -3.53
C PRO A 103 -4.84 6.47 -4.87
N SER A 104 -3.61 6.27 -5.34
CA SER A 104 -3.33 5.63 -6.62
C SER A 104 -3.22 4.11 -6.47
N HIS A 105 -4.33 3.42 -6.71
CA HIS A 105 -4.43 1.96 -6.63
C HIS A 105 -4.74 1.33 -7.98
N GLY A 106 -4.40 0.03 -8.13
CA GLY A 106 -4.60 -0.68 -9.39
C GLY A 106 -4.01 -2.08 -9.35
N PHE A 107 -3.60 -2.57 -10.51
CA PHE A 107 -3.04 -3.90 -10.66
C PHE A 107 -1.84 -3.92 -11.60
N LEU A 108 -1.07 -5.00 -11.55
CA LEU A 108 0.01 -5.28 -12.49
C LEU A 108 -0.48 -6.28 -13.54
N LEU A 109 -0.33 -5.90 -14.81
CA LEU A 109 -0.50 -6.82 -15.95
C LEU A 109 0.88 -7.31 -16.38
N TRP A 110 1.08 -8.62 -16.39
CA TRP A 110 2.34 -9.24 -16.73
C TRP A 110 2.36 -9.74 -18.18
N ASP A 111 3.38 -9.31 -18.92
CA ASP A 111 3.80 -9.90 -20.18
C ASP A 111 4.78 -11.05 -19.85
N VAL A 112 4.30 -12.27 -19.94
CA VAL A 112 5.05 -13.47 -19.52
C VAL A 112 6.27 -13.69 -20.40
N GLU A 113 6.16 -13.45 -21.71
CA GLU A 113 7.27 -13.65 -22.65
C GLU A 113 8.42 -12.65 -22.39
N LYS A 114 8.05 -11.38 -22.09
CA LYS A 114 9.02 -10.32 -21.79
C LYS A 114 9.43 -10.27 -20.32
N ARG A 115 8.74 -11.01 -19.44
CA ARG A 115 8.92 -10.97 -17.98
C ARG A 115 8.82 -9.54 -17.43
N LYS A 116 7.82 -8.80 -17.90
CA LYS A 116 7.61 -7.38 -17.57
C LYS A 116 6.20 -7.14 -17.09
N ALA A 117 6.08 -6.31 -16.05
CA ALA A 117 4.82 -5.84 -15.53
C ALA A 117 4.51 -4.42 -16.02
N THR A 118 3.24 -4.17 -16.33
CA THR A 118 2.71 -2.84 -16.58
C THR A 118 1.65 -2.52 -15.53
N TYR A 119 1.79 -1.38 -14.89
CA TYR A 119 0.81 -0.93 -13.91
C TYR A 119 -0.41 -0.31 -14.60
N HIS A 120 -1.59 -0.73 -14.16
CA HIS A 120 -2.87 -0.19 -14.59
C HIS A 120 -3.60 0.37 -13.37
N GLN A 121 -3.75 1.69 -13.32
CA GLN A 121 -4.53 2.34 -12.28
C GLN A 121 -6.02 2.06 -12.47
N VAL A 122 -6.72 1.78 -11.36
CA VAL A 122 -8.18 1.61 -11.34
C VAL A 122 -8.81 2.87 -10.75
N GLU A 123 -9.67 3.53 -11.52
CA GLU A 123 -10.48 4.61 -10.99
C GLU A 123 -11.51 4.07 -10.00
N ASN A 124 -11.66 4.74 -8.87
CA ASN A 124 -12.54 4.30 -7.80
C ASN A 124 -13.23 5.47 -7.11
N ASP A 125 -14.52 5.33 -6.87
CA ASP A 125 -15.33 6.27 -6.08
C ASP A 125 -15.09 6.16 -4.57
N TYR A 126 -14.56 5.05 -4.09
CA TYR A 126 -14.26 4.79 -2.68
C TYR A 126 -12.84 5.21 -2.34
N GLY A 127 -12.62 5.51 -1.08
CA GLY A 127 -11.27 5.80 -0.59
C GLY A 127 -11.29 6.54 0.73
N TYR A 128 -10.14 7.02 1.12
CA TYR A 128 -9.90 7.66 2.41
C TYR A 128 -9.20 9.00 2.19
N LYS A 129 -9.64 10.05 2.89
CA LYS A 129 -9.02 11.37 2.81
C LYS A 129 -8.86 11.99 4.18
N ILE A 130 -7.66 12.46 4.49
CA ILE A 130 -7.40 13.31 5.66
C ILE A 130 -7.55 14.76 5.25
N ILE A 131 -8.29 15.51 6.04
CA ILE A 131 -8.45 16.97 5.93
C ILE A 131 -7.87 17.59 7.19
N PHE A 132 -6.96 18.52 7.03
CA PHE A 132 -6.38 19.27 8.15
C PHE A 132 -7.13 20.58 8.31
N VAL A 133 -7.59 20.86 9.54
CA VAL A 133 -8.31 22.08 9.90
C VAL A 133 -7.61 22.78 11.05
N GLU A 134 -7.33 24.05 10.87
CA GLU A 134 -6.73 24.89 11.89
C GLU A 134 -7.44 26.24 11.95
N ASN A 135 -7.78 26.71 13.15
CA ASN A 135 -8.52 27.94 13.37
C ASN A 135 -9.83 28.02 12.54
N GLY A 136 -10.52 26.87 12.37
CA GLY A 136 -11.76 26.78 11.59
C GLY A 136 -11.58 26.79 10.06
N LEU A 137 -10.36 26.73 9.55
CA LEU A 137 -10.07 26.77 8.12
C LEU A 137 -9.40 25.47 7.65
N ILE A 138 -9.79 24.96 6.47
CA ILE A 138 -9.13 23.82 5.82
C ILE A 138 -7.78 24.27 5.30
N ARG A 139 -6.71 23.56 5.66
CA ARG A 139 -5.32 23.91 5.33
C ARG A 139 -4.76 23.17 4.13
N ASN A 140 -5.15 21.93 3.92
CA ASN A 140 -4.63 21.14 2.80
C ASN A 140 -5.46 21.31 1.54
N LYS A 141 -4.80 21.13 0.38
CA LYS A 141 -5.47 21.19 -0.93
C LYS A 141 -6.49 20.04 -1.07
N MET A 142 -7.71 20.39 -1.48
CA MET A 142 -8.79 19.44 -1.75
C MET A 142 -8.76 18.99 -3.22
N LYS A 143 -7.57 18.59 -3.74
CA LYS A 143 -7.42 18.19 -5.14
C LYS A 143 -8.31 17.00 -5.52
N PHE A 144 -8.45 16.06 -4.59
CA PHE A 144 -9.29 14.88 -4.78
C PHE A 144 -9.96 14.50 -3.46
N VAL A 145 -11.26 14.31 -3.54
CA VAL A 145 -12.08 13.72 -2.47
C VAL A 145 -12.89 12.60 -3.11
N PRO A 146 -12.70 11.35 -2.68
CA PRO A 146 -13.47 10.24 -3.25
C PRO A 146 -14.96 10.47 -3.04
N PRO A 147 -15.80 10.38 -4.08
CA PRO A 147 -17.25 10.68 -3.94
C PRO A 147 -17.97 9.87 -2.88
N LYS A 148 -17.57 8.62 -2.70
CA LYS A 148 -18.08 7.67 -1.69
C LYS A 148 -17.04 7.38 -0.60
N GLY A 149 -16.14 8.33 -0.34
CA GLY A 149 -15.00 8.13 0.55
C GLY A 149 -15.34 8.32 2.02
N ASN A 150 -14.38 7.92 2.85
CA ASN A 150 -14.33 8.19 4.27
C ASN A 150 -13.41 9.40 4.51
N ILE A 151 -13.88 10.38 5.25
CA ILE A 151 -13.13 11.60 5.57
C ILE A 151 -12.70 11.56 7.02
N LYS A 152 -11.43 11.85 7.30
CA LYS A 152 -10.93 12.12 8.64
C LYS A 152 -10.53 13.60 8.73
N ILE A 153 -11.18 14.37 9.58
CA ILE A 153 -10.81 15.75 9.86
C ILE A 153 -9.88 15.76 11.08
N LYS A 154 -8.61 16.07 10.86
CA LYS A 154 -7.64 16.34 11.93
C LYS A 154 -7.64 17.84 12.20
N TYR A 155 -7.86 18.26 13.44
CA TYR A 155 -8.06 19.67 13.74
C TYR A 155 -7.33 20.18 14.98
N THR A 156 -6.93 21.45 14.93
CA THR A 156 -6.38 22.24 16.05
C THR A 156 -7.10 23.59 16.13
N ASN A 157 -7.17 24.18 17.31
CA ASN A 157 -7.71 25.54 17.54
C ASN A 157 -9.03 25.80 16.79
N THR A 158 -9.94 24.83 16.79
CA THR A 158 -11.19 24.87 16.02
C THR A 158 -12.36 24.51 16.93
N THR A 159 -13.41 25.34 16.92
CA THR A 159 -14.62 25.12 17.75
C THR A 159 -15.47 23.99 17.17
N LEU A 160 -16.32 23.38 18.02
CA LEU A 160 -17.28 22.37 17.58
C LEU A 160 -18.27 22.90 16.53
N GLU A 161 -18.66 24.17 16.64
CA GLU A 161 -19.53 24.82 15.66
C GLU A 161 -18.84 24.95 14.29
N GLN A 162 -17.59 25.39 14.27
CA GLN A 162 -16.80 25.46 13.03
C GLN A 162 -16.65 24.08 12.38
N LEU A 163 -16.36 23.04 13.17
CA LEU A 163 -16.27 21.65 12.67
C LEU A 163 -17.60 21.19 12.08
N LYS A 164 -18.72 21.46 12.77
CA LYS A 164 -20.05 21.12 12.28
C LYS A 164 -20.36 21.79 10.94
N ASN A 165 -20.01 23.05 10.79
CA ASN A 165 -20.21 23.80 9.55
C ASN A 165 -19.36 23.19 8.40
N ILE A 166 -18.09 22.84 8.66
CA ILE A 166 -17.22 22.16 7.70
C ILE A 166 -17.82 20.80 7.28
N GLN A 167 -18.31 20.01 8.23
CA GLN A 167 -18.95 18.71 7.91
C GLN A 167 -20.21 18.89 7.06
N ILE A 168 -21.03 19.90 7.34
CA ILE A 168 -22.22 20.22 6.55
C ILE A 168 -21.83 20.60 5.11
N ASP A 169 -20.81 21.44 4.94
CA ASP A 169 -20.36 21.87 3.63
C ASP A 169 -19.74 20.72 2.83
N LEU A 170 -18.97 19.84 3.49
CA LEU A 170 -18.46 18.63 2.87
C LEU A 170 -19.60 17.72 2.38
N ARG A 171 -20.62 17.48 3.21
CA ARG A 171 -21.77 16.65 2.80
C ARG A 171 -22.61 17.29 1.70
N LYS A 172 -22.74 18.61 1.68
CA LYS A 172 -23.39 19.32 0.57
C LYS A 172 -22.62 19.15 -0.73
N LYS A 173 -21.28 19.31 -0.68
CA LYS A 173 -20.42 19.21 -1.85
C LYS A 173 -20.25 17.76 -2.34
N TYR A 174 -20.23 16.81 -1.42
CA TYR A 174 -20.03 15.38 -1.66
C TYR A 174 -21.14 14.56 -0.98
N PRO A 175 -22.35 14.52 -1.55
CA PRO A 175 -23.53 13.94 -0.89
C PRO A 175 -23.47 12.43 -0.70
N LYS A 176 -22.55 11.74 -1.38
CA LYS A 176 -22.36 10.29 -1.30
C LYS A 176 -21.25 9.87 -0.34
N LEU A 177 -20.63 10.80 0.40
CA LEU A 177 -19.63 10.46 1.41
C LEU A 177 -20.16 9.43 2.40
N LYS A 178 -19.36 8.38 2.63
CA LYS A 178 -19.73 7.30 3.55
C LYS A 178 -19.66 7.78 4.99
N ASP A 179 -18.50 8.30 5.41
CA ASP A 179 -18.30 8.75 6.78
C ASP A 179 -17.44 10.01 6.88
N ILE A 180 -17.62 10.78 7.97
CA ILE A 180 -16.78 11.90 8.35
C ILE A 180 -16.50 11.80 9.84
N VAL A 181 -15.27 11.42 10.19
CA VAL A 181 -14.79 11.36 11.57
C VAL A 181 -13.91 12.57 11.90
N THR A 182 -13.85 12.96 13.16
CA THR A 182 -13.02 14.08 13.63
C THR A 182 -12.02 13.60 14.67
N GLU A 183 -10.80 14.10 14.58
CA GLU A 183 -9.69 13.77 15.47
C GLU A 183 -9.00 15.07 15.89
N ARG A 184 -9.06 15.39 17.20
CA ARG A 184 -8.36 16.56 17.73
C ARG A 184 -6.86 16.25 17.77
N GLN A 185 -6.07 17.18 17.24
CA GLN A 185 -4.64 17.18 17.41
C GLN A 185 -4.31 18.08 18.59
N ASP A 186 -3.73 17.55 19.64
CA ASP A 186 -3.20 18.39 20.70
C ASP A 186 -2.01 19.17 20.13
N ASN A 187 -1.91 20.46 20.49
CA ASN A 187 -0.73 21.24 20.17
C ASN A 187 0.47 20.55 20.86
N ILE A 188 1.22 19.75 20.12
CA ILE A 188 2.52 19.30 20.57
C ILE A 188 3.34 20.57 20.64
N SER A 189 3.54 21.12 21.86
CA SER A 189 4.59 22.08 22.09
C SER A 189 5.87 21.39 21.56
N ILE A 190 6.45 22.00 20.54
CA ILE A 190 7.73 21.57 19.99
C ILE A 190 8.75 21.78 21.12
N GLY A 191 8.81 20.83 22.03
CA GLY A 191 9.98 20.58 22.86
C GLY A 191 11.03 20.05 21.90
N ASP A 192 12.16 20.65 21.96
CA ASP A 192 13.38 20.45 21.16
C ASP A 192 13.87 18.98 21.26
N ASP A 193 13.21 18.08 20.50
CA ASP A 193 13.67 16.72 20.28
C ASP A 193 13.74 16.43 18.78
N ARG A 194 14.99 16.56 18.30
CA ARG A 194 15.39 16.36 16.90
C ARG A 194 15.37 14.89 16.51
N GLU A 195 14.24 14.19 16.59
CA GLU A 195 14.14 12.81 16.07
C GLU A 195 12.71 12.33 15.73
N ASN A 196 11.77 13.21 15.44
CA ASN A 196 10.54 12.77 14.76
C ASN A 196 10.39 13.60 13.48
N LYS A 197 10.96 13.10 12.40
CA LYS A 197 10.58 13.53 11.06
C LYS A 197 9.12 13.18 10.83
N LEU A 198 8.23 14.07 11.25
CA LEU A 198 6.91 14.18 10.64
C LEU A 198 7.14 14.38 9.16
N ASP A 199 6.73 13.42 8.35
CA ASP A 199 6.83 13.50 6.91
C ASP A 199 6.02 14.69 6.41
N ILE A 200 6.70 15.82 6.17
CA ILE A 200 6.14 17.08 5.70
C ILE A 200 5.87 17.02 4.20
N SER A 201 6.12 15.87 3.53
CA SER A 201 5.94 15.70 2.08
C SER A 201 4.49 15.91 1.62
N TYR A 202 3.53 15.85 2.55
CA TYR A 202 2.12 16.15 2.26
C TYR A 202 1.78 17.64 2.21
N ILE A 203 2.72 18.53 2.56
CA ILE A 203 2.48 19.99 2.67
C ILE A 203 3.10 20.77 1.50
N THR A 204 4.00 20.20 0.72
CA THR A 204 4.84 20.94 -0.24
C THR A 204 4.61 20.65 -1.72
N ASP A 205 3.46 20.15 -2.13
CA ASP A 205 3.10 20.21 -3.55
C ASP A 205 2.32 21.49 -3.84
N VAL A 206 3.08 22.52 -4.20
CA VAL A 206 2.62 23.78 -4.81
C VAL A 206 2.31 23.55 -6.29
#